data_9cc4b46bdf649e1d9997f15d241f03b8
#
_entry.id   9cc4b46bdf649e1d9997f15d241f03b8
#
_cell.length_a   1.000
_cell.length_b   1.000
_cell.length_c   1.000
_cell.angle_alpha   90.00
_cell.angle_beta   90.00
_cell.angle_gamma   90.00
#
_symmetry.space_group_name_H-M   'P 1'
#
loop_
_entity.id
_entity.type
_entity.pdbx_description
1 polymer ?
#
loop_
_entity_poly.entity_id
_entity_poly.type
_entity_poly.pdbx_seq_one_letter_code
_entity_poly.pdbx_strand_id
1 'polypeptide(L)'
;IMDASWMRDPATKPVYVKWVDSGLPVVDDDDIPVYAKYNVKSYHNITGDEIAYLLQFRLEDIKTNSNIRVGSYVQIINEMGEPEWWLIVHYDDRLQFRQFSILKCTWTYKWVSRVSGKRIVHQCLGAPRKQNSYNSGVWLDYTTQTVENQEVMWLPTNDDTRTIVYDTKFLK
;
A
#
# COMPACT_ATOMS: atom_id res chain seq x y z
N ILE A 1 -19.16 -21.86 7.33
CA ILE A 1 -18.31 -22.94 6.85
C ILE A 1 -17.16 -22.28 6.13
N MET A 2 -16.00 -22.27 6.77
CA MET A 2 -14.79 -21.91 6.06
C MET A 2 -14.70 -22.80 4.83
N ASP A 3 -14.62 -22.21 3.67
CA ASP A 3 -14.38 -22.97 2.47
C ASP A 3 -13.02 -23.69 2.61
N ALA A 4 -13.07 -24.99 2.89
CA ALA A 4 -11.87 -25.79 3.08
C ALA A 4 -10.94 -25.74 1.86
N SER A 5 -11.48 -25.38 0.70
CA SER A 5 -10.70 -25.20 -0.53
C SER A 5 -9.80 -23.96 -0.45
N TRP A 6 -10.29 -22.88 0.16
CA TRP A 6 -9.50 -21.65 0.32
C TRP A 6 -8.26 -21.86 1.20
N MET A 7 -8.44 -22.56 2.32
CA MET A 7 -7.35 -22.82 3.27
C MET A 7 -6.35 -23.87 2.77
N ARG A 8 -6.75 -24.74 1.85
CA ARG A 8 -5.89 -25.76 1.25
C ARG A 8 -5.09 -25.28 0.06
N ASP A 9 -5.44 -24.11 -0.46
CA ASP A 9 -4.72 -23.52 -1.57
C ASP A 9 -3.32 -23.07 -1.11
N PRO A 10 -2.24 -23.56 -1.72
CA PRO A 10 -0.87 -23.19 -1.35
C PRO A 10 -0.59 -21.68 -1.51
N ALA A 11 -1.37 -20.99 -2.33
CA ALA A 11 -1.29 -19.54 -2.47
C ALA A 11 -1.93 -18.77 -1.29
N THR A 12 -2.68 -19.44 -0.42
CA THR A 12 -3.29 -18.82 0.76
C THR A 12 -2.26 -18.72 1.88
N LYS A 13 -2.04 -17.49 2.34
CA LYS A 13 -1.09 -17.18 3.41
C LYS A 13 -1.73 -16.29 4.47
N PRO A 14 -1.31 -16.41 5.74
CA PRO A 14 -1.72 -15.47 6.77
C PRO A 14 -1.06 -14.11 6.52
N VAL A 15 -1.85 -13.05 6.61
CA VAL A 15 -1.39 -11.66 6.50
C VAL A 15 -2.02 -10.84 7.62
N TYR A 16 -1.33 -9.78 8.04
CA TYR A 16 -1.86 -8.82 9.00
C TYR A 16 -2.29 -7.55 8.28
N VAL A 17 -3.53 -7.14 8.46
CA VAL A 17 -4.06 -5.91 7.84
C VAL A 17 -4.26 -4.86 8.93
N LYS A 18 -3.63 -3.71 8.78
CA LYS A 18 -3.64 -2.62 9.76
C LYS A 18 -4.13 -1.33 9.12
N TRP A 19 -5.16 -0.74 9.71
CA TRP A 19 -5.46 0.67 9.50
C TRP A 19 -4.70 1.48 10.53
N VAL A 20 -3.92 2.46 10.08
CA VAL A 20 -3.08 3.29 10.95
C VAL A 20 -3.56 4.74 10.86
N ASP A 21 -4.04 5.29 11.97
CA ASP A 21 -4.48 6.69 12.04
C ASP A 21 -3.31 7.66 12.01
N SER A 22 -2.19 7.28 12.60
CA SER A 22 -0.95 8.06 12.59
C SER A 22 0.28 7.18 12.83
N GLY A 23 1.44 7.62 12.33
CA GLY A 23 2.72 6.94 12.52
C GLY A 23 2.94 5.72 11.63
N LEU A 24 3.77 4.81 12.10
CA LEU A 24 4.15 3.59 11.39
C LEU A 24 3.26 2.41 11.78
N PRO A 25 2.98 1.48 10.84
CA PRO A 25 2.24 0.29 11.18
C PRO A 25 3.05 -0.64 12.08
N VAL A 26 2.37 -1.25 13.04
CA VAL A 26 2.93 -2.24 13.97
C VAL A 26 1.95 -3.40 14.07
N VAL A 27 2.47 -4.63 14.12
CA VAL A 27 1.68 -5.81 14.47
C VAL A 27 1.83 -6.06 15.96
N ASP A 28 0.72 -6.07 16.67
CA ASP A 28 0.65 -6.33 18.09
C ASP A 28 0.42 -7.82 18.36
N ASP A 29 0.71 -8.28 19.57
CA ASP A 29 0.54 -9.68 19.96
C ASP A 29 -0.91 -10.15 19.90
N ASP A 30 -1.86 -9.22 20.03
CA ASP A 30 -3.30 -9.48 19.97
C ASP A 30 -3.89 -9.45 18.54
N ASP A 31 -3.08 -9.09 17.55
CA ASP A 31 -3.54 -9.02 16.17
C ASP A 31 -3.81 -10.41 15.60
N ILE A 32 -4.96 -10.55 14.96
CA ILE A 32 -5.38 -11.79 14.33
C ILE A 32 -5.09 -11.73 12.83
N PRO A 33 -4.33 -12.69 12.28
CA PRO A 33 -4.07 -12.73 10.85
C PRO A 33 -5.33 -13.06 10.06
N VAL A 34 -5.41 -12.52 8.86
CA VAL A 34 -6.41 -12.86 7.86
C VAL A 34 -5.75 -13.70 6.77
N TYR A 35 -6.46 -14.73 6.29
CA TYR A 35 -5.93 -15.60 5.25
C TYR A 35 -6.30 -15.08 3.87
N ALA A 36 -5.30 -14.64 3.14
CA ALA A 36 -5.44 -14.09 1.79
C ALA A 36 -4.70 -14.93 0.75
N LYS A 37 -5.21 -14.96 -0.46
CA LYS A 37 -4.49 -15.54 -1.59
C LYS A 37 -3.56 -14.52 -2.19
N TYR A 38 -2.31 -14.92 -2.29
CA TYR A 38 -1.23 -14.13 -2.83
C TYR A 38 -0.97 -14.52 -4.27
N ASN A 39 -1.32 -13.65 -5.19
CA ASN A 39 -1.10 -13.89 -6.61
C ASN A 39 0.04 -13.00 -7.12
N VAL A 40 1.16 -13.62 -7.42
CA VAL A 40 2.38 -12.98 -7.93
C VAL A 40 2.24 -12.63 -9.41
N LYS A 41 1.18 -11.97 -9.81
CA LYS A 41 1.18 -11.31 -11.10
C LYS A 41 1.75 -9.92 -10.93
N SER A 42 3.05 -9.79 -11.18
CA SER A 42 3.63 -8.47 -11.34
C SER A 42 2.90 -7.73 -12.46
N TYR A 43 2.49 -6.50 -12.23
CA TYR A 43 2.08 -5.63 -13.31
C TYR A 43 3.26 -5.46 -14.27
N HIS A 44 3.05 -5.71 -15.56
CA HIS A 44 4.10 -5.67 -16.58
C HIS A 44 4.76 -4.30 -16.82
N ASN A 45 4.38 -3.28 -16.08
CA ASN A 45 4.90 -1.92 -16.23
C ASN A 45 5.74 -1.46 -15.03
N ILE A 46 6.25 -2.40 -14.25
CA ILE A 46 7.09 -2.06 -13.11
C ILE A 46 8.47 -1.72 -13.63
N THR A 47 8.78 -0.45 -13.59
CA THR A 47 10.12 0.05 -13.88
C THR A 47 10.69 0.66 -12.61
N GLY A 48 11.82 0.16 -12.21
CA GLY A 48 12.57 0.66 -11.07
C GLY A 48 12.07 0.12 -9.73
N ASP A 49 11.79 1.00 -8.77
CA ASP A 49 11.58 0.63 -7.37
C ASP A 49 10.11 0.26 -7.04
N GLU A 50 9.20 0.31 -8.01
CA GLU A 50 7.81 -0.09 -7.80
C GLU A 50 7.68 -1.60 -7.82
N ILE A 51 7.21 -2.18 -6.72
CA ILE A 51 6.88 -3.60 -6.61
C ILE A 51 5.41 -3.70 -6.27
N ALA A 52 4.63 -4.30 -7.18
CA ALA A 52 3.19 -4.44 -7.05
C ALA A 52 2.76 -5.89 -7.14
N TYR A 53 1.80 -6.27 -6.29
CA TYR A 53 1.20 -7.60 -6.28
C TYR A 53 -0.33 -7.51 -6.19
N LEU A 54 -0.96 -8.66 -6.43
CA LEU A 54 -2.39 -8.84 -6.24
C LEU A 54 -2.64 -9.72 -5.02
N LEU A 55 -3.54 -9.27 -4.16
CA LEU A 55 -3.95 -9.95 -2.95
C LEU A 55 -5.46 -10.14 -2.98
N GLN A 56 -5.93 -11.36 -2.74
CA GLN A 56 -7.35 -11.68 -2.76
C GLN A 56 -7.84 -12.01 -1.35
N PHE A 57 -8.91 -11.35 -0.93
CA PHE A 57 -9.63 -11.63 0.32
C PHE A 57 -11.02 -12.17 0.03
N ARG A 58 -11.49 -13.08 0.86
CA ARG A 58 -12.88 -13.51 0.83
C ARG A 58 -13.80 -12.36 1.23
N LEU A 59 -14.98 -12.32 0.64
CA LEU A 59 -15.99 -11.30 0.98
C LEU A 59 -16.41 -11.35 2.45
N GLU A 60 -16.41 -12.53 3.06
CA GLU A 60 -16.71 -12.71 4.48
C GLU A 60 -15.67 -12.02 5.37
N ASP A 61 -14.39 -12.13 5.07
CA ASP A 61 -13.32 -11.49 5.82
C ASP A 61 -13.40 -9.96 5.71
N ILE A 62 -13.75 -9.44 4.54
CA ILE A 62 -13.95 -8.00 4.33
C ILE A 62 -15.12 -7.46 5.14
N LYS A 63 -16.21 -8.23 5.28
CA LYS A 63 -17.36 -7.86 6.08
C LYS A 63 -17.06 -7.83 7.58
N THR A 64 -16.22 -8.73 8.05
CA THR A 64 -15.90 -8.87 9.48
C THR A 64 -14.69 -8.04 9.91
N ASN A 65 -13.81 -7.66 8.98
CA ASN A 65 -12.62 -6.88 9.28
C ASN A 65 -12.61 -5.57 8.47
N SER A 66 -12.99 -4.47 9.13
CA SER A 66 -13.06 -3.14 8.53
C SER A 66 -11.69 -2.56 8.10
N ASN A 67 -10.59 -3.17 8.56
CA ASN A 67 -9.24 -2.76 8.16
C ASN A 67 -8.91 -3.19 6.72
N ILE A 68 -9.65 -4.15 6.14
CA ILE A 68 -9.43 -4.59 4.77
C ILE A 68 -10.06 -3.58 3.80
N ARG A 69 -9.32 -2.51 3.51
CA ARG A 69 -9.75 -1.40 2.64
C ARG A 69 -8.56 -0.68 2.03
N VAL A 70 -8.83 0.11 0.99
CA VAL A 70 -7.81 0.98 0.38
C VAL A 70 -7.26 1.96 1.41
N GLY A 71 -5.95 2.15 1.42
CA GLY A 71 -5.23 2.98 2.37
C GLY A 71 -4.70 2.23 3.60
N SER A 72 -5.09 0.96 3.80
CA SER A 72 -4.54 0.12 4.86
C SER A 72 -3.21 -0.49 4.47
N TYR A 73 -2.43 -0.81 5.49
CA TYR A 73 -1.20 -1.60 5.34
C TYR A 73 -1.47 -3.09 5.49
N VAL A 74 -0.71 -3.88 4.75
CA VAL A 74 -0.69 -5.33 4.87
C VAL A 74 0.74 -5.76 5.17
N GLN A 75 0.94 -6.55 6.23
CA GLN A 75 2.20 -7.21 6.49
C GLN A 75 2.18 -8.62 5.91
N ILE A 76 3.15 -8.91 5.08
CA ILE A 76 3.36 -10.22 4.46
C ILE A 76 4.75 -10.71 4.85
N ILE A 77 4.84 -11.97 5.26
CA ILE A 77 6.13 -12.62 5.49
C ILE A 77 6.67 -13.12 4.16
N ASN A 78 7.85 -12.65 3.78
CA ASN A 78 8.51 -13.04 2.54
C ASN A 78 9.09 -14.47 2.61
N GLU A 79 9.68 -14.93 1.51
CA GLU A 79 10.28 -16.28 1.42
C GLU A 79 11.47 -16.48 2.37
N MET A 80 12.10 -15.40 2.80
CA MET A 80 13.20 -15.41 3.78
C MET A 80 12.72 -15.42 5.24
N GLY A 81 11.40 -15.34 5.47
CA GLY A 81 10.80 -15.25 6.80
C GLY A 81 10.78 -13.83 7.37
N GLU A 82 11.08 -12.82 6.57
CA GLU A 82 11.10 -11.43 7.00
C GLU A 82 9.75 -10.75 6.76
N PRO A 83 9.27 -9.90 7.71
CA PRO A 83 8.06 -9.15 7.53
C PRO A 83 8.27 -7.98 6.54
N GLU A 84 7.37 -7.86 5.59
CA GLU A 84 7.32 -6.77 4.64
C GLU A 84 5.99 -6.05 4.71
N TRP A 85 6.01 -4.72 4.62
CA TRP A 85 4.82 -3.90 4.60
C TRP A 85 4.44 -3.51 3.18
N TRP A 86 3.13 -3.59 2.91
CA TRP A 86 2.50 -3.28 1.64
C TRP A 86 1.35 -2.32 1.85
N LEU A 87 1.10 -1.42 0.93
CA LEU A 87 -0.02 -0.49 0.96
C LEU A 87 -1.09 -0.93 -0.03
N ILE A 88 -2.33 -1.02 0.42
CA ILE A 88 -3.49 -1.29 -0.44
C ILE A 88 -3.85 0.00 -1.19
N VAL A 89 -3.75 -0.02 -2.52
CA VAL A 89 -3.95 1.19 -3.34
C VAL A 89 -5.19 1.14 -4.21
N HIS A 90 -5.68 -0.05 -4.53
CA HIS A 90 -6.85 -0.23 -5.38
C HIS A 90 -7.53 -1.58 -5.11
N TYR A 91 -8.82 -1.71 -5.48
CA TYR A 91 -9.52 -2.98 -5.44
C TYR A 91 -10.39 -3.19 -6.67
N ASP A 92 -10.68 -4.46 -6.93
CA ASP A 92 -11.57 -4.91 -8.00
C ASP A 92 -12.48 -6.04 -7.45
N ASP A 93 -13.77 -5.85 -7.56
CA ASP A 93 -14.75 -6.82 -7.08
C ASP A 93 -14.90 -7.99 -8.04
N ARG A 94 -14.85 -9.19 -7.48
CA ARG A 94 -15.13 -10.46 -8.14
C ARG A 94 -16.31 -11.15 -7.45
N LEU A 95 -16.87 -12.16 -8.08
CA LEU A 95 -18.08 -12.83 -7.57
C LEU A 95 -17.92 -13.44 -6.17
N GLN A 96 -16.75 -14.00 -5.87
CA GLN A 96 -16.50 -14.74 -4.62
C GLN A 96 -15.44 -14.11 -3.71
N PHE A 97 -14.70 -13.15 -4.23
CA PHE A 97 -13.62 -12.49 -3.51
C PHE A 97 -13.44 -11.06 -4.02
N ARG A 98 -12.72 -10.25 -3.26
CA ARG A 98 -12.24 -8.94 -3.71
C ARG A 98 -10.74 -9.03 -3.91
N GLN A 99 -10.27 -8.54 -5.05
CA GLN A 99 -8.88 -8.47 -5.41
C GLN A 99 -8.34 -7.08 -5.14
N PHE A 100 -7.28 -7.00 -4.37
CA PHE A 100 -6.61 -5.75 -4.05
C PHE A 100 -5.26 -5.66 -4.77
N SER A 101 -4.96 -4.47 -5.27
CA SER A 101 -3.62 -4.13 -5.72
C SER A 101 -2.86 -3.57 -4.53
N ILE A 102 -1.69 -4.14 -4.26
CA ILE A 102 -0.82 -3.73 -3.17
C ILE A 102 0.55 -3.32 -3.69
N LEU A 103 1.13 -2.30 -3.11
CA LEU A 103 2.47 -1.80 -3.43
C LEU A 103 3.39 -1.97 -2.24
N LYS A 104 4.62 -2.45 -2.49
CA LYS A 104 5.60 -2.61 -1.44
C LYS A 104 6.05 -1.26 -0.89
N CYS A 105 5.95 -1.11 0.43
CA CYS A 105 6.43 0.08 1.13
C CYS A 105 7.94 -0.05 1.38
N THR A 106 8.72 0.64 0.59
CA THR A 106 10.20 0.61 0.68
C THR A 106 10.80 1.82 1.35
N TRP A 107 10.00 2.88 1.57
CA TRP A 107 10.46 4.15 2.12
C TRP A 107 9.66 4.60 3.33
N THR A 108 10.35 5.17 4.31
CA THR A 108 9.72 5.93 5.39
C THR A 108 9.82 7.41 5.05
N TYR A 109 8.68 8.04 4.82
CA TYR A 109 8.59 9.47 4.57
C TYR A 109 8.36 10.21 5.87
N LYS A 110 9.09 11.29 6.07
CA LYS A 110 8.97 12.18 7.23
C LYS A 110 8.75 13.61 6.77
N TRP A 111 7.92 14.34 7.47
CA TRP A 111 7.69 15.76 7.22
C TRP A 111 7.29 16.47 8.51
N VAL A 112 7.27 17.78 8.45
CA VAL A 112 6.92 18.63 9.59
C VAL A 112 5.73 19.50 9.22
N SER A 113 4.70 19.48 10.04
CA SER A 113 3.61 20.44 9.98
C SER A 113 3.71 21.47 11.10
N ARG A 114 3.01 22.57 10.95
CA ARG A 114 2.87 23.60 11.99
C ARG A 114 1.41 23.73 12.38
N VAL A 115 1.11 23.44 13.63
CA VAL A 115 -0.22 23.62 14.21
C VAL A 115 -0.09 24.57 15.40
N SER A 116 -0.80 25.69 15.35
CA SER A 116 -0.77 26.70 16.42
C SER A 116 0.66 27.13 16.84
N GLY A 117 1.56 27.27 15.86
CA GLY A 117 2.96 27.65 16.07
C GLY A 117 3.88 26.52 16.53
N LYS A 118 3.35 25.36 16.88
CA LYS A 118 4.14 24.19 17.25
C LYS A 118 4.51 23.36 16.02
N ARG A 119 5.74 22.87 16.00
CA ARG A 119 6.21 21.92 14.98
C ARG A 119 5.84 20.50 15.40
N ILE A 120 5.17 19.78 14.51
CA ILE A 120 4.81 18.38 14.69
C ILE A 120 5.50 17.58 13.60
N VAL A 121 6.26 16.57 14.00
CA VAL A 121 6.92 15.64 13.06
C VAL A 121 5.97 14.51 12.76
N HIS A 122 5.73 14.26 11.49
CA HIS A 122 4.93 13.17 10.98
C HIS A 122 5.80 12.16 10.26
N GLN A 123 5.36 10.91 10.23
CA GLN A 123 6.03 9.87 9.47
C GLN A 123 5.03 8.81 9.01
N CYS A 124 5.27 8.24 7.85
CA CYS A 124 4.52 7.08 7.38
C CYS A 124 5.39 6.22 6.44
N LEU A 125 5.00 4.95 6.29
CA LEU A 125 5.53 4.13 5.21
C LEU A 125 4.81 4.48 3.92
N GLY A 126 5.55 4.52 2.83
CA GLY A 126 5.00 4.76 1.52
C GLY A 126 5.65 3.90 0.45
N ALA A 127 4.95 3.79 -0.67
CA ALA A 127 5.43 3.09 -1.84
C ALA A 127 5.86 4.08 -2.91
N PRO A 128 7.13 4.07 -3.35
CA PRO A 128 7.57 4.91 -4.44
C PRO A 128 7.05 4.38 -5.77
N ARG A 129 6.69 5.28 -6.65
CA ARG A 129 6.37 4.97 -8.03
C ARG A 129 7.14 5.92 -8.95
N LYS A 130 7.99 5.37 -9.78
CA LYS A 130 8.60 6.15 -10.87
C LYS A 130 7.56 6.32 -11.97
N GLN A 131 7.19 7.55 -12.23
CA GLN A 131 6.39 7.87 -13.39
C GLN A 131 7.31 7.89 -14.62
N ASN A 132 7.21 6.85 -15.45
CA ASN A 132 7.89 6.86 -16.73
C ASN A 132 7.15 7.79 -17.69
N SER A 133 7.87 8.74 -18.22
CA SER A 133 7.41 9.60 -19.33
C SER A 133 7.03 8.80 -20.59
N TYR A 134 7.45 7.56 -20.70
CA TYR A 134 7.16 6.67 -21.83
C TYR A 134 5.74 6.08 -21.84
N ASN A 135 5.02 6.06 -20.73
CA ASN A 135 3.69 5.46 -20.68
C ASN A 135 2.55 6.38 -21.09
N SER A 136 2.81 7.61 -21.33
CA SER A 136 1.83 8.54 -21.89
C SER A 136 1.84 8.55 -23.42
N GLY A 137 2.16 7.48 -23.99
CA GLY A 137 2.32 7.06 -25.39
C GLY A 137 1.78 7.91 -26.53
N VAL A 138 1.17 9.05 -26.35
CA VAL A 138 0.58 9.82 -27.44
C VAL A 138 0.64 11.34 -27.26
N TRP A 139 0.80 11.82 -26.07
CA TRP A 139 0.72 13.25 -25.81
C TRP A 139 1.97 13.75 -25.08
N LEU A 140 3.06 13.84 -25.83
CA LEU A 140 4.18 14.70 -25.45
C LEU A 140 3.73 16.14 -25.62
N ASP A 141 2.99 16.64 -24.69
CA ASP A 141 2.82 18.09 -24.59
C ASP A 141 4.14 18.69 -24.08
N TYR A 142 4.48 19.87 -24.56
CA TYR A 142 5.72 20.58 -24.22
C TYR A 142 5.91 20.82 -22.72
N THR A 143 4.87 20.62 -21.93
CA THR A 143 4.91 20.67 -20.47
C THR A 143 5.47 19.42 -19.81
N THR A 144 5.61 18.31 -20.54
CA THR A 144 6.10 17.03 -19.99
C THR A 144 7.61 17.00 -19.77
N GLN A 145 8.36 17.93 -20.32
CA GLN A 145 9.81 18.02 -20.08
C GLN A 145 10.17 18.37 -18.62
N THR A 146 9.24 18.97 -17.88
CA THR A 146 9.42 19.26 -16.45
C THR A 146 9.06 18.08 -15.54
N VAL A 147 8.48 17.01 -16.08
CA VAL A 147 7.99 15.85 -15.32
C VAL A 147 9.05 14.75 -15.18
N GLU A 148 10.16 14.85 -15.92
CA GLU A 148 11.19 13.80 -15.93
C GLU A 148 11.85 13.50 -14.57
N ASN A 149 11.68 14.40 -13.59
CA ASN A 149 12.24 14.24 -12.24
C ASN A 149 11.15 14.18 -11.13
N GLN A 150 9.89 14.00 -11.47
CA GLN A 150 8.85 13.87 -10.46
C GLN A 150 8.78 12.43 -9.98
N GLU A 151 8.99 12.25 -8.69
CA GLU A 151 8.67 11.00 -8.00
C GLU A 151 7.21 11.02 -7.58
N VAL A 152 6.46 9.99 -7.95
CA VAL A 152 5.12 9.73 -7.43
C VAL A 152 5.27 8.79 -6.26
N MET A 153 4.69 9.15 -5.12
CA MET A 153 4.62 8.28 -3.96
C MET A 153 3.18 7.97 -3.60
N TRP A 154 2.95 6.74 -3.18
CA TRP A 154 1.68 6.32 -2.62
C TRP A 154 1.78 6.33 -1.11
N LEU A 155 0.87 7.06 -0.46
CA LEU A 155 0.80 7.18 0.99
C LEU A 155 -0.58 6.74 1.48
N PRO A 156 -0.71 6.27 2.72
CA PRO A 156 -2.01 5.99 3.32
C PRO A 156 -2.80 7.30 3.49
N THR A 157 -4.12 7.22 3.48
CA THR A 157 -4.98 8.35 3.82
C THR A 157 -5.28 8.30 5.32
N ASN A 158 -4.55 9.05 6.12
CA ASN A 158 -4.70 9.10 7.57
C ASN A 158 -4.53 10.53 8.12
N ASP A 159 -4.54 10.68 9.43
CA ASP A 159 -4.46 12.00 10.07
C ASP A 159 -3.11 12.69 9.80
N ASP A 160 -2.03 11.94 9.73
CA ASP A 160 -0.72 12.50 9.38
C ASP A 160 -0.70 13.02 7.95
N THR A 161 -1.13 12.22 6.98
CA THR A 161 -1.07 12.61 5.56
C THR A 161 -2.01 13.75 5.20
N ARG A 162 -3.07 13.98 5.99
CA ARG A 162 -3.94 15.17 5.84
C ARG A 162 -3.24 16.49 6.15
N THR A 163 -2.09 16.45 6.82
CA THR A 163 -1.27 17.64 7.09
C THR A 163 -0.39 18.05 5.91
N ILE A 164 -0.32 17.24 4.86
CA ILE A 164 0.49 17.49 3.67
C ILE A 164 -0.18 18.60 2.85
N VAL A 165 0.58 19.65 2.58
CA VAL A 165 0.18 20.79 1.75
C VAL A 165 1.15 20.94 0.57
N TYR A 166 0.82 21.82 -0.39
CA TYR A 166 1.53 21.97 -1.65
C TYR A 166 3.07 22.09 -1.54
N ASP A 167 3.58 22.76 -0.52
CA ASP A 167 5.01 23.01 -0.31
C ASP A 167 5.64 22.15 0.82
N THR A 168 4.97 21.10 1.23
CA THR A 168 5.50 20.17 2.24
C THR A 168 6.79 19.54 1.75
N LYS A 169 7.85 19.66 2.55
CA LYS A 169 9.14 19.04 2.28
C LYS A 169 9.23 17.69 2.99
N PHE A 170 9.61 16.68 2.22
CA PHE A 170 9.79 15.32 2.73
C PHE A 170 11.26 15.01 2.92
N LEU A 171 11.53 14.24 3.98
CA LEU A 171 12.78 13.52 4.20
C LEU A 171 12.51 12.03 3.99
N LYS A 172 13.40 11.38 3.26
CA LYS A 172 13.41 9.93 3.08
C LYS A 172 14.28 9.26 4.11
#